data_7b046aaca408dbd1e76e65c47a19f682
#
_entry.id   7b046aaca408dbd1e76e65c47a19f682
#
_cell.length_a   1.000
_cell.length_b   1.000
_cell.length_c   1.000
_cell.angle_alpha   90.00
_cell.angle_beta   90.00
_cell.angle_gamma   90.00
#
_symmetry.space_group_name_H-M   'P 1'
#
loop_
_entity.id
_entity.type
_entity.pdbx_description
1 polymer ?
#
loop_
_entity_poly.entity_id
_entity_poly.type
_entity_poly.pdbx_seq_one_letter_code
_entity_poly.pdbx_strand_id
1 'polypeptide(L)'
;MKTTKCLIITCGFFGDIIFAGSIAEKLNSQYDEVDYLIGYPQMHRLMSNNPFINKVYISDFPGATPICSGLDYNSYDKVIQLQPLNYIVTPCEEYQQFIGIENTTSEYKVYTQPEYDDIAKSIIQDLKKQYNKPVIALMSNWEPKTYLFTEEQYKLGIDVPNLGYGGSHRNINYIVNRLHDHFTFYEVGVGNLNQQQTANLPEDNSKSLLFESSILKYCDAFLGTDGGLATIAAGVGTKTIITGDFNLQLYGWNGVLRKIKYPQLGPECYFPTVGHTTLNPYYSDEEVINKVIEIIK
;
A
#
# COMPACT_ATOMS: atom_id res chain seq x y z
N MET A 1 -34.91 -18.03 -5.70
CA MET A 1 -33.76 -18.67 -5.03
C MET A 1 -33.36 -17.77 -3.88
N LYS A 2 -32.88 -18.30 -2.75
CA LYS A 2 -32.36 -17.48 -1.65
C LYS A 2 -30.98 -16.96 -2.10
N THR A 3 -30.76 -15.65 -2.00
CA THR A 3 -29.45 -15.03 -2.24
C THR A 3 -28.43 -15.50 -1.21
N THR A 4 -27.29 -16.03 -1.66
CA THR A 4 -26.21 -16.46 -0.78
C THR A 4 -25.26 -15.32 -0.46
N LYS A 5 -24.88 -15.15 0.84
CA LYS A 5 -24.14 -13.99 1.31
C LYS A 5 -22.88 -14.38 2.06
N CYS A 6 -21.79 -13.69 1.77
CA CYS A 6 -20.53 -13.81 2.50
C CYS A 6 -20.12 -12.48 3.09
N LEU A 7 -19.64 -12.49 4.34
CA LEU A 7 -19.04 -11.34 5.00
C LEU A 7 -17.55 -11.58 5.21
N ILE A 8 -16.72 -10.68 4.70
CA ILE A 8 -15.28 -10.61 5.00
C ILE A 8 -15.10 -9.64 6.17
N ILE A 9 -14.30 -10.02 7.15
CA ILE A 9 -13.91 -9.18 8.28
C ILE A 9 -12.39 -9.13 8.31
N THR A 10 -11.78 -7.95 8.23
CA THR A 10 -10.33 -7.78 8.24
C THR A 10 -9.87 -6.92 9.40
N CYS A 11 -8.98 -7.48 10.21
CA CYS A 11 -8.16 -6.73 11.16
C CYS A 11 -6.88 -6.29 10.46
N GLY A 12 -6.44 -5.05 10.65
CA GLY A 12 -5.17 -4.59 10.10
C GLY A 12 -5.23 -3.17 9.57
N PHE A 13 -4.11 -2.74 9.02
CA PHE A 13 -3.94 -1.41 8.46
C PHE A 13 -4.40 -1.33 7.00
N PHE A 14 -4.18 -0.20 6.35
CA PHE A 14 -4.66 0.06 4.99
C PHE A 14 -4.20 -0.99 3.97
N GLY A 15 -2.94 -1.43 4.07
CA GLY A 15 -2.42 -2.49 3.19
C GLY A 15 -3.17 -3.80 3.36
N ASP A 16 -3.38 -4.23 4.61
CA ASP A 16 -4.10 -5.48 4.92
C ASP A 16 -5.54 -5.44 4.39
N ILE A 17 -6.21 -4.30 4.53
CA ILE A 17 -7.57 -4.09 4.01
C ILE A 17 -7.61 -4.25 2.48
N ILE A 18 -6.62 -3.70 1.77
CA ILE A 18 -6.54 -3.83 0.30
C ILE A 18 -6.29 -5.28 -0.09
N PHE A 19 -5.32 -5.93 0.54
CA PHE A 19 -4.99 -7.33 0.25
C PHE A 19 -6.17 -8.27 0.56
N ALA A 20 -6.86 -8.06 1.67
CA ALA A 20 -8.04 -8.81 2.01
C ALA A 20 -9.21 -8.55 1.04
N GLY A 21 -9.37 -7.31 0.59
CA GLY A 21 -10.36 -6.98 -0.43
C GLY A 21 -10.16 -7.69 -1.78
N SER A 22 -8.92 -8.14 -2.06
CA SER A 22 -8.62 -8.88 -3.29
C SER A 22 -9.27 -10.26 -3.36
N ILE A 23 -9.60 -10.86 -2.22
CA ILE A 23 -10.30 -12.17 -2.21
C ILE A 23 -11.77 -12.07 -2.60
N ALA A 24 -12.35 -10.87 -2.58
CA ALA A 24 -13.77 -10.68 -2.92
C ALA A 24 -14.10 -11.18 -4.32
N GLU A 25 -13.21 -10.98 -5.31
CA GLU A 25 -13.37 -11.51 -6.66
C GLU A 25 -13.51 -13.05 -6.67
N LYS A 26 -12.74 -13.74 -5.86
CA LYS A 26 -12.79 -15.20 -5.75
C LYS A 26 -14.06 -15.67 -5.05
N LEU A 27 -14.47 -14.96 -4.00
CA LEU A 27 -15.69 -15.29 -3.26
C LEU A 27 -16.96 -14.99 -4.07
N ASN A 28 -16.93 -14.01 -4.95
CA ASN A 28 -18.06 -13.69 -5.82
C ASN A 28 -18.42 -14.79 -6.81
N SER A 29 -17.51 -15.75 -7.04
CA SER A 29 -17.82 -16.97 -7.81
C SER A 29 -18.61 -18.01 -7.00
N GLN A 30 -18.70 -17.86 -5.68
CA GLN A 30 -19.32 -18.82 -4.75
C GLN A 30 -20.55 -18.22 -4.04
N TYR A 31 -20.60 -16.90 -3.90
CA TYR A 31 -21.66 -16.17 -3.21
C TYR A 31 -22.23 -15.08 -4.12
N ASP A 32 -23.54 -14.85 -4.02
CA ASP A 32 -24.23 -13.82 -4.80
C ASP A 32 -23.89 -12.41 -4.31
N GLU A 33 -23.63 -12.27 -3.01
CA GLU A 33 -23.24 -11.01 -2.37
C GLU A 33 -22.03 -11.24 -1.47
N VAL A 34 -21.01 -10.38 -1.64
CA VAL A 34 -19.83 -10.35 -0.78
C VAL A 34 -19.76 -8.97 -0.11
N ASP A 35 -19.96 -8.94 1.18
CA ASP A 35 -19.88 -7.73 1.98
C ASP A 35 -18.54 -7.68 2.74
N TYR A 36 -18.11 -6.49 3.13
CA TYR A 36 -16.83 -6.27 3.75
C TYR A 36 -16.91 -5.37 4.98
N LEU A 37 -16.47 -5.85 6.14
CA LEU A 37 -16.36 -5.08 7.37
C LEU A 37 -14.91 -4.69 7.62
N ILE A 38 -14.63 -3.39 7.68
CA ILE A 38 -13.29 -2.80 7.83
C ILE A 38 -13.16 -1.95 9.09
N GLY A 39 -11.93 -1.86 9.62
CA GLY A 39 -11.63 -1.09 10.83
C GLY A 39 -11.34 0.40 10.61
N TYR A 40 -11.14 0.85 9.36
CA TYR A 40 -10.70 2.22 9.05
C TYR A 40 -11.66 2.95 8.11
N PRO A 41 -12.39 3.96 8.62
CA PRO A 41 -13.38 4.72 7.82
C PRO A 41 -12.78 5.36 6.55
N GLN A 42 -11.49 5.73 6.58
CA GLN A 42 -10.81 6.34 5.44
C GLN A 42 -10.77 5.43 4.22
N MET A 43 -10.78 4.10 4.44
CA MET A 43 -10.75 3.10 3.37
C MET A 43 -12.13 2.81 2.77
N HIS A 44 -13.22 3.31 3.38
CA HIS A 44 -14.58 2.96 2.99
C HIS A 44 -14.84 3.23 1.50
N ARG A 45 -14.57 4.46 1.03
CA ARG A 45 -14.83 4.83 -0.37
C ARG A 45 -13.98 4.02 -1.35
N LEU A 46 -12.72 3.79 -1.01
CA LEU A 46 -11.83 3.00 -1.86
C LEU A 46 -12.32 1.56 -2.00
N MET A 47 -12.69 0.93 -0.89
CA MET A 47 -13.17 -0.45 -0.90
C MET A 47 -14.57 -0.59 -1.49
N SER A 48 -15.44 0.41 -1.30
CA SER A 48 -16.78 0.44 -1.93
C SER A 48 -16.73 0.57 -3.45
N ASN A 49 -15.58 0.97 -4.01
CA ASN A 49 -15.39 1.03 -5.45
C ASN A 49 -14.91 -0.30 -6.07
N ASN A 50 -14.64 -1.30 -5.25
CA ASN A 50 -14.33 -2.65 -5.73
C ASN A 50 -15.61 -3.32 -6.24
N PRO A 51 -15.69 -3.69 -7.55
CA PRO A 51 -16.92 -4.21 -8.15
C PRO A 51 -17.35 -5.59 -7.62
N PHE A 52 -16.49 -6.27 -6.88
CA PHE A 52 -16.76 -7.56 -6.26
C PHE A 52 -17.22 -7.45 -4.80
N ILE A 53 -17.30 -6.23 -4.26
CA ILE A 53 -17.81 -5.96 -2.91
C ILE A 53 -19.19 -5.31 -3.05
N ASN A 54 -20.21 -5.97 -2.53
CA ASN A 54 -21.56 -5.47 -2.57
C ASN A 54 -21.77 -4.29 -1.60
N LYS A 55 -21.26 -4.43 -0.37
CA LYS A 55 -21.37 -3.39 0.66
C LYS A 55 -20.16 -3.38 1.59
N VAL A 56 -19.71 -2.17 1.93
CA VAL A 56 -18.66 -1.97 2.93
C VAL A 56 -19.28 -1.44 4.23
N TYR A 57 -18.97 -2.10 5.34
CA TYR A 57 -19.33 -1.65 6.68
C TYR A 57 -18.08 -1.13 7.39
N ILE A 58 -18.29 -0.14 8.25
CA ILE A 58 -17.23 0.43 9.09
C ILE A 58 -17.42 -0.10 10.51
N SER A 59 -16.34 -0.52 11.13
CA SER A 59 -16.33 -0.94 12.53
C SER A 59 -16.71 0.22 13.45
N ASP A 60 -17.45 -0.08 14.51
CA ASP A 60 -17.72 0.86 15.60
C ASP A 60 -16.42 1.24 16.37
N PHE A 61 -15.40 0.38 16.27
CA PHE A 61 -14.11 0.57 16.94
C PHE A 61 -12.96 0.50 15.91
N PRO A 62 -12.36 1.65 15.56
CA PRO A 62 -11.24 1.69 14.62
C PRO A 62 -10.02 0.92 15.16
N GLY A 63 -9.35 0.17 14.28
CA GLY A 63 -8.02 -0.40 14.52
C GLY A 63 -7.95 -1.74 15.27
N ALA A 64 -9.02 -2.19 15.91
CA ALA A 64 -9.09 -3.51 16.57
C ALA A 64 -9.80 -4.53 15.68
N THR A 65 -10.14 -5.68 16.24
CA THR A 65 -11.05 -6.61 15.57
C THR A 65 -12.33 -5.87 15.20
N PRO A 66 -12.65 -5.72 13.91
CA PRO A 66 -13.80 -4.95 13.48
C PRO A 66 -15.10 -5.54 14.02
N ILE A 67 -15.88 -4.70 14.66
CA ILE A 67 -17.22 -5.03 15.18
C ILE A 67 -18.17 -3.94 14.70
N CYS A 68 -19.31 -4.33 14.16
CA CYS A 68 -20.39 -3.43 13.79
C CYS A 68 -21.68 -3.89 14.47
N SER A 69 -22.11 -3.15 15.50
CA SER A 69 -23.27 -3.50 16.34
C SER A 69 -24.59 -3.50 15.58
N GLY A 70 -24.67 -2.74 14.49
CA GLY A 70 -25.85 -2.69 13.62
C GLY A 70 -25.91 -3.80 12.57
N LEU A 71 -24.91 -4.70 12.53
CA LEU A 71 -24.82 -5.76 11.52
C LEU A 71 -25.38 -7.09 12.06
N ASP A 72 -26.35 -7.66 11.35
CA ASP A 72 -26.83 -9.00 11.66
C ASP A 72 -25.92 -10.06 11.01
N TYR A 73 -24.96 -10.55 11.78
CA TYR A 73 -24.01 -11.58 11.34
C TYR A 73 -24.69 -12.91 10.97
N ASN A 74 -25.87 -13.19 11.54
CA ASN A 74 -26.62 -14.42 11.24
C ASN A 74 -27.31 -14.38 9.88
N SER A 75 -27.39 -13.20 9.25
CA SER A 75 -27.95 -13.06 7.91
C SER A 75 -27.00 -13.55 6.80
N TYR A 76 -25.75 -13.84 7.14
CA TYR A 76 -24.72 -14.34 6.21
C TYR A 76 -24.63 -15.86 6.24
N ASP A 77 -24.54 -16.48 5.06
CA ASP A 77 -24.30 -17.93 4.94
C ASP A 77 -22.85 -18.27 5.30
N LYS A 78 -21.93 -17.30 5.15
CA LYS A 78 -20.53 -17.42 5.55
C LYS A 78 -20.00 -16.12 6.13
N VAL A 79 -19.32 -16.21 7.27
CA VAL A 79 -18.52 -15.12 7.84
C VAL A 79 -17.06 -15.56 7.85
N ILE A 80 -16.20 -14.78 7.23
CA ILE A 80 -14.75 -15.02 7.12
C ILE A 80 -14.04 -13.93 7.91
N GLN A 81 -13.57 -14.28 9.09
CA GLN A 81 -12.71 -13.39 9.88
C GLN A 81 -11.25 -13.68 9.54
N LEU A 82 -10.63 -12.80 8.77
CA LEU A 82 -9.24 -12.92 8.40
C LEU A 82 -8.35 -12.63 9.61
N GLN A 83 -7.38 -13.51 9.82
CA GLN A 83 -6.39 -13.36 10.87
C GLN A 83 -5.28 -12.40 10.43
N PRO A 84 -4.52 -11.80 11.37
CA PRO A 84 -3.30 -11.09 11.03
C PRO A 84 -2.36 -11.97 10.20
N LEU A 85 -1.72 -11.35 9.21
CA LEU A 85 -0.81 -12.04 8.30
C LEU A 85 0.43 -12.58 9.02
N ASN A 86 0.82 -13.78 8.66
CA ASN A 86 2.09 -14.37 9.11
C ASN A 86 3.24 -14.00 8.16
N TYR A 87 2.91 -13.44 6.99
CA TYR A 87 3.85 -13.03 5.96
C TYR A 87 4.80 -14.15 5.50
N ILE A 88 4.30 -15.37 5.40
CA ILE A 88 5.04 -16.53 4.91
C ILE A 88 5.11 -16.53 3.38
N VAL A 89 4.03 -16.09 2.78
CA VAL A 89 3.87 -15.81 1.34
C VAL A 89 3.46 -14.35 1.18
N THR A 90 3.12 -13.90 -0.02
CA THR A 90 2.58 -12.54 -0.16
C THR A 90 1.25 -12.42 0.57
N PRO A 91 0.89 -11.22 1.06
CA PRO A 91 -0.37 -11.02 1.76
C PRO A 91 -1.59 -11.52 1.00
N CYS A 92 -1.63 -11.32 -0.31
CA CYS A 92 -2.73 -11.79 -1.14
C CYS A 92 -2.82 -13.32 -1.18
N GLU A 93 -1.69 -13.98 -1.36
CA GLU A 93 -1.63 -15.45 -1.36
C GLU A 93 -2.01 -16.02 0.00
N GLU A 94 -1.57 -15.40 1.09
CA GLU A 94 -1.90 -15.85 2.45
C GLU A 94 -3.40 -15.78 2.73
N TYR A 95 -4.07 -14.69 2.34
CA TYR A 95 -5.52 -14.59 2.48
C TYR A 95 -6.28 -15.56 1.55
N GLN A 96 -5.78 -15.77 0.33
CA GLN A 96 -6.36 -16.76 -0.58
C GLN A 96 -6.22 -18.20 -0.03
N GLN A 97 -5.05 -18.55 0.52
CA GLN A 97 -4.84 -19.83 1.19
C GLN A 97 -5.75 -20.00 2.41
N PHE A 98 -5.94 -18.93 3.20
CA PHE A 98 -6.81 -18.95 4.36
C PHE A 98 -8.27 -19.32 4.01
N ILE A 99 -8.76 -18.91 2.85
CA ILE A 99 -10.10 -19.24 2.36
C ILE A 99 -10.14 -20.51 1.51
N GLY A 100 -9.04 -21.27 1.43
CA GLY A 100 -8.97 -22.56 0.76
C GLY A 100 -8.75 -22.53 -0.75
N ILE A 101 -8.21 -21.41 -1.28
CA ILE A 101 -7.84 -21.33 -2.70
C ILE A 101 -6.48 -22.00 -2.90
N GLU A 102 -6.43 -23.01 -3.76
CA GLU A 102 -5.21 -23.78 -4.04
C GLU A 102 -4.25 -23.04 -4.98
N ASN A 103 -4.79 -22.42 -6.03
CA ASN A 103 -4.00 -21.68 -7.02
C ASN A 103 -3.99 -20.18 -6.66
N THR A 104 -3.14 -19.81 -5.71
CA THR A 104 -3.02 -18.44 -5.23
C THR A 104 -2.19 -17.57 -6.16
N THR A 105 -2.43 -16.26 -6.11
CA THR A 105 -1.67 -15.25 -6.84
C THR A 105 -1.27 -14.11 -5.94
N SER A 106 -0.10 -13.56 -6.16
CA SER A 106 0.36 -12.33 -5.50
C SER A 106 -0.29 -11.06 -6.05
N GLU A 107 -1.03 -11.18 -7.15
CA GLU A 107 -1.67 -10.04 -7.79
C GLU A 107 -2.91 -9.58 -7.02
N TYR A 108 -3.09 -8.27 -6.96
CA TYR A 108 -4.28 -7.62 -6.45
C TYR A 108 -4.55 -6.34 -7.25
N LYS A 109 -5.77 -5.83 -7.13
CA LYS A 109 -6.19 -4.62 -7.84
C LYS A 109 -6.83 -3.62 -6.88
N VAL A 110 -6.55 -2.36 -7.12
CA VAL A 110 -7.27 -1.23 -6.55
C VAL A 110 -8.08 -0.58 -7.67
N TYR A 111 -9.35 -0.34 -7.40
CA TYR A 111 -10.31 0.17 -8.38
C TYR A 111 -10.48 1.68 -8.18
N THR A 112 -10.29 2.44 -9.24
CA THR A 112 -10.45 3.88 -9.27
C THR A 112 -11.81 4.29 -9.83
N GLN A 113 -12.25 5.53 -9.60
CA GLN A 113 -13.49 6.07 -10.18
C GLN A 113 -13.21 6.85 -11.46
N PRO A 114 -14.03 6.65 -12.53
CA PRO A 114 -13.83 7.34 -13.81
C PRO A 114 -13.78 8.86 -13.70
N GLU A 115 -14.62 9.46 -12.86
CA GLU A 115 -14.67 10.92 -12.66
C GLU A 115 -13.33 11.45 -12.09
N TYR A 116 -12.75 10.73 -11.14
CA TYR A 116 -11.44 11.08 -10.59
C TYR A 116 -10.30 10.75 -11.55
N ASP A 117 -10.45 9.69 -12.33
CA ASP A 117 -9.47 9.31 -13.34
C ASP A 117 -9.29 10.40 -14.40
N ASP A 118 -10.37 11.00 -14.89
CA ASP A 118 -10.32 12.07 -15.87
C ASP A 118 -9.61 13.31 -15.33
N ILE A 119 -9.93 13.71 -14.09
CA ILE A 119 -9.28 14.84 -13.42
C ILE A 119 -7.78 14.54 -13.17
N ALA A 120 -7.47 13.39 -12.61
CA ALA A 120 -6.10 12.98 -12.32
C ALA A 120 -5.25 12.91 -13.59
N LYS A 121 -5.81 12.32 -14.65
CA LYS A 121 -5.15 12.25 -15.96
C LYS A 121 -4.82 13.63 -16.53
N SER A 122 -5.77 14.57 -16.44
CA SER A 122 -5.55 15.95 -16.89
C SER A 122 -4.40 16.60 -16.12
N ILE A 123 -4.44 16.53 -14.77
CA ILE A 123 -3.41 17.11 -13.91
C ILE A 123 -2.02 16.56 -14.27
N ILE A 124 -1.90 15.23 -14.35
CA ILE A 124 -0.61 14.60 -14.61
C ILE A 124 -0.10 14.89 -16.03
N GLN A 125 -1.01 14.95 -17.01
CA GLN A 125 -0.63 15.33 -18.37
C GLN A 125 -0.16 16.79 -18.49
N ASP A 126 -0.80 17.70 -17.75
CA ASP A 126 -0.41 19.10 -17.73
C ASP A 126 0.95 19.30 -17.07
N LEU A 127 1.24 18.58 -15.98
CA LEU A 127 2.58 18.53 -15.40
C LEU A 127 3.63 18.00 -16.37
N LYS A 128 3.34 16.89 -17.08
CA LYS A 128 4.24 16.34 -18.09
C LYS A 128 4.53 17.34 -19.22
N LYS A 129 3.51 18.05 -19.69
CA LYS A 129 3.67 19.09 -20.72
C LYS A 129 4.47 20.30 -20.21
N GLN A 130 4.15 20.77 -19.01
CA GLN A 130 4.78 21.95 -18.41
C GLN A 130 6.29 21.75 -18.19
N TYR A 131 6.69 20.59 -17.68
CA TYR A 131 8.07 20.32 -17.29
C TYR A 131 8.84 19.44 -18.28
N ASN A 132 8.15 18.85 -19.25
CA ASN A 132 8.72 17.89 -20.22
C ASN A 132 9.50 16.75 -19.54
N LYS A 133 8.96 16.23 -18.44
CA LYS A 133 9.57 15.19 -17.59
C LYS A 133 8.53 14.16 -17.16
N PRO A 134 8.92 12.91 -16.86
CA PRO A 134 8.05 11.95 -16.18
C PRO A 134 7.63 12.49 -14.81
N VAL A 135 6.43 12.09 -14.35
CA VAL A 135 5.87 12.52 -13.07
C VAL A 135 5.93 11.36 -12.09
N ILE A 136 6.61 11.59 -10.97
CA ILE A 136 6.68 10.66 -9.84
C ILE A 136 5.70 11.11 -8.76
N ALA A 137 4.81 10.22 -8.34
CA ALA A 137 4.06 10.41 -7.12
C ALA A 137 5.01 10.20 -5.92
N LEU A 138 5.14 11.20 -5.07
CA LEU A 138 6.07 11.20 -3.96
C LEU A 138 5.34 11.21 -2.63
N MET A 139 5.57 10.19 -1.83
CA MET A 139 5.24 10.23 -0.41
C MET A 139 6.45 10.76 0.36
N SER A 140 6.41 12.03 0.77
CA SER A 140 7.56 12.75 1.32
C SER A 140 7.74 12.59 2.83
N ASN A 141 6.74 12.06 3.54
CA ASN A 141 6.83 11.82 4.97
C ASN A 141 7.62 10.53 5.24
N TRP A 142 8.95 10.65 5.29
CA TRP A 142 9.88 9.57 5.57
C TRP A 142 10.40 9.59 7.00
N GLU A 143 9.86 10.42 7.86
CA GLU A 143 10.30 10.45 9.25
C GLU A 143 10.15 9.07 9.91
N PRO A 144 11.24 8.53 10.47
CA PRO A 144 11.18 7.28 11.19
C PRO A 144 10.28 7.46 12.41
N LYS A 145 9.19 6.72 12.45
CA LYS A 145 8.23 6.79 13.57
C LYS A 145 8.75 6.15 14.85
N THR A 146 9.98 5.60 14.83
CA THR A 146 10.56 4.89 15.96
C THR A 146 12.08 4.84 15.95
N TYR A 147 12.64 4.47 17.09
CA TYR A 147 14.04 4.41 17.38
C TYR A 147 14.84 3.54 16.41
N LEU A 148 15.94 4.10 15.93
CA LEU A 148 16.93 3.39 15.16
C LEU A 148 17.59 2.30 16.03
N PHE A 149 17.50 1.05 15.57
CA PHE A 149 18.35 -0.01 16.12
C PHE A 149 19.70 0.07 15.49
N THR A 150 20.71 -0.10 16.31
CA THR A 150 22.03 -0.38 15.80
C THR A 150 22.06 -1.82 15.25
N GLU A 151 22.93 -2.09 14.28
CA GLU A 151 23.14 -3.44 13.75
C GLU A 151 23.44 -4.45 14.87
N GLU A 152 24.06 -4.00 15.96
CA GLU A 152 24.39 -4.81 17.13
C GLU A 152 23.16 -5.20 17.96
N GLN A 153 22.29 -4.25 18.25
CA GLN A 153 21.02 -4.50 18.96
C GLN A 153 20.15 -5.48 18.18
N TYR A 154 20.23 -5.37 16.89
CA TYR A 154 19.56 -6.22 15.95
C TYR A 154 20.10 -7.67 15.97
N LYS A 155 21.42 -7.85 15.89
CA LYS A 155 22.08 -9.17 15.99
C LYS A 155 21.83 -9.87 17.33
N LEU A 156 21.54 -9.11 18.37
CA LEU A 156 21.22 -9.61 19.71
C LEU A 156 19.75 -10.07 19.85
N GLY A 157 18.91 -9.94 18.81
CA GLY A 157 17.52 -10.36 18.87
C GLY A 157 16.70 -9.60 19.91
N ILE A 158 17.06 -8.34 20.18
CA ILE A 158 16.33 -7.51 21.13
C ILE A 158 14.94 -7.27 20.57
N ASP A 159 13.94 -7.79 21.27
CA ASP A 159 12.53 -7.61 20.92
C ASP A 159 12.15 -6.15 21.10
N VAL A 160 11.63 -5.54 20.05
CA VAL A 160 11.34 -4.11 20.06
C VAL A 160 9.85 -3.90 20.01
N PRO A 161 9.25 -3.50 21.12
CA PRO A 161 7.84 -3.18 21.15
C PRO A 161 7.54 -1.93 20.32
N ASN A 162 6.57 -2.04 19.41
CA ASN A 162 5.96 -0.94 18.67
C ASN A 162 6.87 -0.16 17.69
N LEU A 163 7.52 -0.86 16.80
CA LEU A 163 8.11 -0.21 15.66
C LEU A 163 7.02 0.27 14.71
N GLY A 164 6.88 1.57 14.58
CA GLY A 164 5.98 2.16 13.58
C GLY A 164 6.45 1.77 12.17
N TYR A 165 5.50 1.49 11.29
CA TYR A 165 5.76 1.17 9.91
C TYR A 165 6.25 2.41 9.14
N GLY A 166 7.19 2.22 8.23
CA GLY A 166 7.40 3.09 7.11
C GLY A 166 8.16 4.38 7.39
N GLY A 167 9.27 4.36 8.09
CA GLY A 167 10.20 5.48 8.15
C GLY A 167 11.44 5.29 7.27
N SER A 168 12.17 6.36 7.03
CA SER A 168 13.50 6.34 6.45
C SER A 168 14.32 7.48 7.04
N HIS A 169 15.59 7.24 7.40
CA HIS A 169 16.52 8.29 7.81
C HIS A 169 17.23 8.95 6.62
N ARG A 170 16.79 8.67 5.41
CA ARG A 170 17.36 9.27 4.23
C ARG A 170 17.03 10.75 4.13
N ASN A 171 17.93 11.50 3.56
CA ASN A 171 17.70 12.90 3.30
C ASN A 171 16.80 13.08 2.06
N ILE A 172 15.49 13.05 2.29
CA ILE A 172 14.49 13.19 1.23
C ILE A 172 14.69 14.47 0.41
N ASN A 173 14.99 15.59 1.05
CA ASN A 173 15.20 16.86 0.35
C ASN A 173 16.40 16.76 -0.60
N TYR A 174 17.48 16.13 -0.17
CA TYR A 174 18.64 15.93 -1.01
C TYR A 174 18.32 15.04 -2.20
N ILE A 175 17.67 13.90 -1.97
CA ILE A 175 17.28 12.94 -3.03
C ILE A 175 16.37 13.61 -4.05
N VAL A 176 15.31 14.30 -3.60
CA VAL A 176 14.35 14.98 -4.49
C VAL A 176 15.05 16.09 -5.30
N ASN A 177 15.90 16.91 -4.67
CA ASN A 177 16.65 17.96 -5.38
C ASN A 177 17.52 17.39 -6.49
N ARG A 178 18.18 16.25 -6.26
CA ARG A 178 19.02 15.60 -7.27
C ARG A 178 18.19 14.94 -8.38
N LEU A 179 17.04 14.36 -8.01
CA LEU A 179 16.12 13.74 -8.99
C LEU A 179 15.32 14.77 -9.79
N HIS A 180 15.23 16.01 -9.32
CA HIS A 180 14.45 17.07 -9.98
C HIS A 180 14.94 17.40 -11.40
N ASP A 181 16.20 17.14 -11.70
CA ASP A 181 16.73 17.30 -13.07
C ASP A 181 16.11 16.29 -14.05
N HIS A 182 15.66 15.16 -13.56
CA HIS A 182 15.14 14.05 -14.35
C HIS A 182 13.62 13.92 -14.31
N PHE A 183 12.99 14.30 -13.20
CA PHE A 183 11.57 14.02 -12.90
C PHE A 183 10.85 15.25 -12.36
N THR A 184 9.55 15.26 -12.52
CA THR A 184 8.62 16.15 -11.79
C THR A 184 7.94 15.36 -10.68
N PHE A 185 7.72 15.98 -9.54
CA PHE A 185 7.11 15.31 -8.39
C PHE A 185 5.69 15.81 -8.14
N TYR A 186 4.82 14.88 -7.83
CA TYR A 186 3.49 15.14 -7.31
C TYR A 186 3.39 14.55 -5.89
N GLU A 187 3.23 15.40 -4.88
CA GLU A 187 3.20 14.94 -3.50
C GLU A 187 1.85 14.32 -3.15
N VAL A 188 1.88 13.11 -2.58
CA VAL A 188 0.71 12.34 -2.14
C VAL A 188 0.78 12.03 -0.65
N GLY A 189 -0.39 11.86 -0.03
CA GLY A 189 -0.49 11.62 1.42
C GLY A 189 -0.22 12.88 2.22
N VAL A 190 0.29 12.69 3.45
CA VAL A 190 0.68 13.81 4.32
C VAL A 190 2.10 14.23 3.96
N GLY A 191 2.22 15.27 3.14
CA GLY A 191 3.49 15.77 2.66
C GLY A 191 4.24 16.64 3.68
N ASN A 192 5.57 16.64 3.57
CA ASN A 192 6.49 17.47 4.37
C ASN A 192 7.44 18.30 3.52
N LEU A 193 7.34 18.22 2.19
CA LEU A 193 8.21 18.97 1.31
C LEU A 193 7.76 20.40 1.10
N ASN A 194 8.72 21.24 0.78
CA ASN A 194 8.45 22.62 0.40
C ASN A 194 7.69 22.63 -0.93
N GLN A 195 6.54 23.29 -0.99
CA GLN A 195 5.61 23.35 -2.12
C GLN A 195 6.22 23.76 -3.46
N GLN A 196 7.44 24.31 -3.45
CA GLN A 196 8.16 24.65 -4.69
C GLN A 196 8.67 23.42 -5.48
N GLN A 197 8.69 22.24 -4.86
CA GLN A 197 9.25 21.03 -5.45
C GLN A 197 8.17 20.02 -5.90
N THR A 198 6.94 20.21 -5.45
CA THR A 198 5.82 19.31 -5.73
C THR A 198 4.57 20.10 -6.10
N ALA A 199 3.73 19.54 -6.94
CA ALA A 199 2.40 20.06 -7.20
C ALA A 199 1.42 19.37 -6.23
N ASN A 200 0.75 20.16 -5.40
CA ASN A 200 -0.23 19.63 -4.44
C ASN A 200 -1.63 19.54 -5.05
N LEU A 201 -2.40 18.61 -4.54
CA LEU A 201 -3.82 18.48 -4.84
C LEU A 201 -4.62 19.72 -4.43
N PRO A 202 -5.70 20.07 -5.16
CA PRO A 202 -6.70 21.02 -4.68
C PRO A 202 -7.26 20.59 -3.32
N GLU A 203 -7.41 21.52 -2.38
CA GLU A 203 -7.71 21.26 -0.96
C GLU A 203 -8.94 20.37 -0.70
N ASP A 204 -9.98 20.50 -1.48
CA ASP A 204 -11.26 19.79 -1.32
C ASP A 204 -11.21 18.31 -1.74
N ASN A 205 -10.29 17.95 -2.63
CA ASN A 205 -10.08 16.56 -3.10
C ASN A 205 -8.83 15.90 -2.49
N SER A 206 -7.94 16.67 -1.86
CA SER A 206 -6.61 16.25 -1.40
C SER A 206 -6.61 15.16 -0.32
N LYS A 207 -7.74 14.92 0.33
CA LYS A 207 -7.85 13.98 1.45
C LYS A 207 -8.56 12.68 1.10
N SER A 208 -8.94 12.47 -0.14
CA SER A 208 -9.63 11.26 -0.56
C SER A 208 -8.65 10.24 -1.10
N LEU A 209 -8.46 9.13 -0.40
CA LEU A 209 -7.65 8.00 -0.89
C LEU A 209 -8.10 7.52 -2.28
N LEU A 210 -9.37 7.67 -2.60
CA LEU A 210 -9.90 7.31 -3.91
C LEU A 210 -9.41 8.24 -5.01
N PHE A 211 -9.29 9.54 -4.73
CA PHE A 211 -8.69 10.50 -5.67
C PHE A 211 -7.18 10.30 -5.77
N GLU A 212 -6.49 10.10 -4.64
CA GLU A 212 -5.06 9.78 -4.63
C GLU A 212 -4.76 8.51 -5.43
N SER A 213 -5.63 7.48 -5.35
CA SER A 213 -5.46 6.28 -6.16
C SER A 213 -5.52 6.56 -7.67
N SER A 214 -6.38 7.50 -8.09
CA SER A 214 -6.43 7.96 -9.49
C SER A 214 -5.18 8.75 -9.87
N ILE A 215 -4.67 9.62 -9.01
CA ILE A 215 -3.39 10.30 -9.24
C ILE A 215 -2.26 9.28 -9.42
N LEU A 216 -2.14 8.33 -8.49
CA LEU A 216 -1.14 7.27 -8.55
C LEU A 216 -1.19 6.51 -9.87
N LYS A 217 -2.38 6.16 -10.35
CA LYS A 217 -2.61 5.43 -11.60
C LYS A 217 -2.01 6.11 -12.83
N TYR A 218 -1.95 7.44 -12.87
CA TYR A 218 -1.46 8.21 -14.03
C TYR A 218 -0.02 8.70 -13.88
N CYS A 219 0.58 8.58 -12.70
CA CYS A 219 2.00 8.82 -12.51
C CYS A 219 2.85 7.72 -13.17
N ASP A 220 4.07 8.07 -13.56
CA ASP A 220 5.02 7.11 -14.17
C ASP A 220 5.62 6.17 -13.11
N ALA A 221 5.72 6.64 -11.86
CA ALA A 221 6.14 5.85 -10.72
C ALA A 221 5.64 6.45 -9.41
N PHE A 222 5.69 5.64 -8.36
CA PHE A 222 5.58 6.05 -6.96
C PHE A 222 6.94 5.89 -6.28
N LEU A 223 7.32 6.88 -5.49
CA LEU A 223 8.52 6.87 -4.65
C LEU A 223 8.13 7.19 -3.21
N GLY A 224 8.44 6.31 -2.29
CA GLY A 224 8.09 6.52 -0.89
C GLY A 224 8.56 5.41 0.02
N THR A 225 7.98 5.35 1.22
CA THR A 225 8.18 4.28 2.18
C THR A 225 7.07 3.25 2.06
N ASP A 226 7.28 2.07 2.67
CA ASP A 226 6.23 1.05 2.74
C ASP A 226 5.00 1.55 3.52
N GLY A 227 3.83 1.18 3.05
CA GLY A 227 2.56 1.55 3.66
C GLY A 227 1.37 1.50 2.70
N GLY A 228 0.25 2.01 3.17
CA GLY A 228 -1.01 1.95 2.42
C GLY A 228 -0.94 2.60 1.03
N LEU A 229 -0.25 3.75 0.89
CA LEU A 229 -0.11 4.41 -0.42
C LEU A 229 0.75 3.60 -1.40
N ALA A 230 1.82 2.96 -0.92
CA ALA A 230 2.62 2.06 -1.74
C ALA A 230 1.78 0.86 -2.23
N THR A 231 0.95 0.30 -1.34
CA THR A 231 0.01 -0.77 -1.68
C THR A 231 -1.03 -0.29 -2.70
N ILE A 232 -1.57 0.92 -2.54
CA ILE A 232 -2.50 1.50 -3.52
C ILE A 232 -1.80 1.69 -4.87
N ALA A 233 -0.59 2.27 -4.89
CA ALA A 233 0.16 2.52 -6.11
C ALA A 233 0.40 1.22 -6.90
N ALA A 234 0.87 0.16 -6.25
CA ALA A 234 1.04 -1.13 -6.89
C ALA A 234 -0.29 -1.74 -7.36
N GLY A 235 -1.36 -1.61 -6.57
CA GLY A 235 -2.70 -2.12 -6.90
C GLY A 235 -3.38 -1.42 -8.07
N VAL A 236 -3.04 -0.17 -8.37
CA VAL A 236 -3.49 0.54 -9.58
C VAL A 236 -2.54 0.33 -10.78
N GLY A 237 -1.47 -0.45 -10.62
CA GLY A 237 -0.52 -0.78 -11.67
C GLY A 237 0.64 0.22 -11.84
N THR A 238 0.85 1.13 -10.90
CA THR A 238 1.94 2.09 -10.93
C THR A 238 3.23 1.44 -10.45
N LYS A 239 4.33 1.66 -11.17
CA LYS A 239 5.67 1.23 -10.76
C LYS A 239 6.01 1.83 -9.39
N THR A 240 6.23 0.98 -8.39
CA THR A 240 6.35 1.40 -7.00
C THR A 240 7.78 1.17 -6.51
N ILE A 241 8.43 2.24 -6.04
CA ILE A 241 9.79 2.23 -5.50
C ILE A 241 9.73 2.55 -4.01
N ILE A 242 10.18 1.62 -3.20
CA ILE A 242 10.18 1.72 -1.74
C ILE A 242 11.60 2.00 -1.25
N THR A 243 11.76 3.11 -0.53
CA THR A 243 13.05 3.54 0.01
C THR A 243 13.11 3.47 1.54
N GLY A 244 12.12 2.84 2.15
CA GLY A 244 11.99 2.78 3.61
C GLY A 244 13.13 2.07 4.30
N ASP A 245 13.14 2.18 5.62
CA ASP A 245 14.10 1.51 6.47
C ASP A 245 13.80 0.02 6.57
N PHE A 246 14.33 -0.69 5.62
CA PHE A 246 14.07 -2.10 5.44
C PHE A 246 14.50 -2.95 6.63
N ASN A 247 15.45 -2.45 7.43
CA ASN A 247 15.88 -3.13 8.65
C ASN A 247 14.74 -3.26 9.63
N LEU A 248 13.94 -2.20 9.79
CA LEU A 248 12.80 -2.23 10.69
C LEU A 248 11.71 -3.19 10.20
N GLN A 249 11.60 -3.37 8.90
CA GLN A 249 10.60 -4.26 8.30
C GLN A 249 11.09 -5.70 8.10
N LEU A 250 12.35 -5.89 7.68
CA LEU A 250 12.96 -7.21 7.58
C LEU A 250 13.21 -7.83 8.94
N TYR A 251 13.44 -7.00 9.93
CA TYR A 251 13.89 -7.42 11.25
C TYR A 251 12.86 -7.09 12.33
N GLY A 252 11.88 -6.29 12.04
CA GLY A 252 10.64 -6.31 12.75
C GLY A 252 10.04 -7.71 12.67
N TRP A 253 9.14 -7.99 13.52
CA TRP A 253 8.49 -9.25 13.86
C TRP A 253 8.51 -10.38 12.80
N ASN A 254 8.47 -10.06 11.52
CA ASN A 254 8.38 -11.04 10.43
C ASN A 254 9.57 -11.03 9.46
N GLY A 255 10.45 -10.03 9.51
CA GLY A 255 11.51 -9.89 8.51
C GLY A 255 12.61 -10.94 8.61
N VAL A 256 12.95 -11.37 9.83
CA VAL A 256 13.90 -12.48 10.04
C VAL A 256 13.35 -13.77 9.45
N LEU A 257 12.06 -14.04 9.67
CA LEU A 257 11.40 -15.23 9.13
C LEU A 257 11.32 -15.21 7.59
N ARG A 258 11.12 -14.04 6.97
CA ARG A 258 11.12 -13.90 5.51
C ARG A 258 12.49 -14.16 4.91
N LYS A 259 13.55 -13.57 5.46
CA LYS A 259 14.92 -13.78 4.98
C LYS A 259 15.36 -15.24 5.09
N ILE A 260 14.90 -15.94 6.14
CA ILE A 260 15.17 -17.36 6.34
C ILE A 260 14.37 -18.22 5.37
N LYS A 261 13.09 -17.91 5.12
CA LYS A 261 12.20 -18.72 4.26
C LYS A 261 12.32 -18.40 2.77
N TYR A 262 12.71 -17.17 2.42
CA TYR A 262 12.78 -16.72 1.03
C TYR A 262 14.09 -16.02 0.71
N PRO A 263 15.24 -16.71 0.89
CA PRO A 263 16.55 -16.14 0.55
C PRO A 263 16.70 -15.80 -0.93
N GLN A 264 15.84 -16.37 -1.80
CA GLN A 264 15.77 -16.07 -3.22
C GLN A 264 15.06 -14.74 -3.54
N LEU A 265 14.25 -14.20 -2.64
CA LEU A 265 13.76 -12.85 -2.74
C LEU A 265 14.93 -11.94 -2.37
N GLY A 266 15.69 -11.52 -3.37
CA GLY A 266 16.85 -10.66 -3.17
C GLY A 266 16.49 -9.41 -2.33
N PRO A 267 17.50 -8.68 -1.85
CA PRO A 267 17.29 -7.50 -1.02
C PRO A 267 16.49 -6.39 -1.71
N GLU A 268 16.23 -6.52 -3.00
CA GLU A 268 15.51 -5.56 -3.85
C GLU A 268 14.04 -5.90 -4.06
N CYS A 269 13.55 -7.04 -3.52
CA CYS A 269 12.16 -7.47 -3.69
C CYS A 269 11.49 -7.68 -2.33
N TYR A 270 10.72 -6.70 -1.89
CA TYR A 270 10.00 -6.81 -0.62
C TYR A 270 8.68 -7.59 -0.76
N PHE A 271 7.92 -7.27 -1.76
CA PHE A 271 6.78 -8.05 -2.22
C PHE A 271 6.98 -8.35 -3.70
N PRO A 272 6.95 -9.61 -4.12
CA PRO A 272 6.96 -9.97 -5.54
C PRO A 272 5.60 -9.66 -6.17
N THR A 273 5.07 -8.46 -5.93
CA THR A 273 3.94 -7.93 -6.67
C THR A 273 4.48 -7.21 -7.89
N VAL A 274 3.85 -7.41 -9.02
CA VAL A 274 4.22 -6.75 -10.27
C VAL A 274 4.35 -5.23 -10.05
N GLY A 275 5.53 -4.69 -10.33
CA GLY A 275 5.80 -3.26 -10.21
C GLY A 275 6.31 -2.76 -8.85
N HIS A 276 6.49 -3.63 -7.87
CA HIS A 276 7.03 -3.25 -6.56
C HIS A 276 8.54 -3.51 -6.50
N THR A 277 9.34 -2.46 -6.30
CA THR A 277 10.79 -2.55 -6.09
C THR A 277 11.15 -1.93 -4.77
N THR A 278 11.71 -2.69 -3.85
CA THR A 278 12.27 -2.16 -2.60
C THR A 278 13.76 -2.00 -2.73
N LEU A 279 14.24 -0.79 -2.49
CA LEU A 279 15.66 -0.49 -2.53
C LEU A 279 16.35 -0.99 -1.27
N ASN A 280 17.61 -1.41 -1.42
CA ASN A 280 18.43 -1.83 -0.31
C ASN A 280 18.54 -0.71 0.74
N PRO A 281 18.21 -0.96 2.02
CA PRO A 281 18.25 0.06 3.08
C PRO A 281 19.66 0.62 3.31
N TYR A 282 20.70 -0.14 2.95
CA TYR A 282 22.09 0.26 3.09
C TYR A 282 22.60 1.12 1.91
N TYR A 283 21.81 1.32 0.88
CA TYR A 283 22.20 2.24 -0.18
C TYR A 283 22.40 3.65 0.39
N SER A 284 23.47 4.30 -0.02
CA SER A 284 23.62 5.74 0.16
C SER A 284 22.54 6.51 -0.60
N ASP A 285 22.32 7.76 -0.27
CA ASP A 285 21.35 8.61 -1.00
C ASP A 285 21.70 8.69 -2.49
N GLU A 286 22.98 8.72 -2.86
CA GLU A 286 23.42 8.69 -4.26
C GLU A 286 23.09 7.36 -4.96
N GLU A 287 23.24 6.25 -4.30
CA GLU A 287 22.87 4.94 -4.86
C GLU A 287 21.35 4.86 -5.05
N VAL A 288 20.55 5.39 -4.10
CA VAL A 288 19.09 5.51 -4.25
C VAL A 288 18.73 6.35 -5.47
N ILE A 289 19.35 7.53 -5.63
CA ILE A 289 19.14 8.42 -6.78
C ILE A 289 19.39 7.67 -8.08
N ASN A 290 20.55 7.02 -8.19
CA ASN A 290 20.93 6.29 -9.39
C ASN A 290 19.95 5.13 -9.69
N LYS A 291 19.52 4.39 -8.67
CA LYS A 291 18.55 3.30 -8.81
C LYS A 291 17.17 3.80 -9.23
N VAL A 292 16.70 4.89 -8.66
CA VAL A 292 15.42 5.51 -9.09
C VAL A 292 15.48 5.90 -10.58
N ILE A 293 16.58 6.51 -11.02
CA ILE A 293 16.77 6.88 -12.41
C ILE A 293 16.80 5.64 -13.32
N GLU A 294 17.52 4.60 -12.93
CA GLU A 294 17.61 3.33 -13.67
C GLU A 294 16.24 2.63 -13.80
N ILE A 295 15.46 2.60 -12.72
CA ILE A 295 14.17 1.91 -12.70
C ILE A 295 13.12 2.63 -13.55
N ILE A 296 13.13 3.96 -13.59
CA ILE A 296 12.08 4.75 -14.24
C ILE A 296 12.36 4.96 -15.72
N LYS A 297 13.63 5.09 -16.11
CA LYS A 297 14.05 5.21 -17.52
C LYS A 297 13.91 3.87 -18.25
#